data_b269def43cc0d3285119c2713f9779d8
#
_entry.id   b269def43cc0d3285119c2713f9779d8
#
_cell.length_a   1.000
_cell.length_b   1.000
_cell.length_c   1.000
_cell.angle_alpha   90.00
_cell.angle_beta   90.00
_cell.angle_gamma   90.00
#
_symmetry.space_group_name_H-M   'P 1'
#
loop_
_entity.id
_entity.type
_entity.pdbx_description
1 polymer ?
#
loop_
_entity_poly.entity_id
_entity_poly.type
_entity_poly.pdbx_seq_one_letter_code
_entity_poly.pdbx_strand_id
1 'polypeptide(L)'
;MNKIEIYTNKNCSYCKQIKEEFDKSKVEFEEKSVENFKDDYQQIVNLTGLPTVPTIKYEGEYFVPGRDYGTPQQLISILQTFKISEYDDSRRVLERIKTLNFHINTAFGRL
;
A
#
# COMPACT_ATOMS: atom_id res chain seq x y z
N MET A 1 15.31 9.40 -8.13
CA MET A 1 15.21 9.01 -6.72
C MET A 1 13.82 8.51 -6.42
N ASN A 2 13.76 7.32 -5.86
CA ASN A 2 12.50 6.62 -5.68
C ASN A 2 11.82 7.10 -4.41
N LYS A 3 10.62 7.63 -4.54
CA LYS A 3 9.89 8.25 -3.45
C LYS A 3 8.79 7.34 -2.96
N ILE A 4 8.76 7.10 -1.66
CA ILE A 4 7.67 6.37 -1.03
C ILE A 4 6.57 7.37 -0.69
N GLU A 5 5.37 7.09 -1.14
CA GLU A 5 4.19 7.89 -0.83
C GLU A 5 3.25 7.08 0.05
N ILE A 6 2.78 7.70 1.13
CA ILE A 6 1.82 7.05 2.04
C ILE A 6 0.51 7.84 2.02
N TYR A 7 -0.57 7.16 1.69
CA TYR A 7 -1.91 7.74 1.68
C TYR A 7 -2.59 7.46 3.02
N THR A 8 -2.93 8.52 3.73
CA THR A 8 -3.41 8.44 5.10
C THR A 8 -4.72 9.18 5.30
N ASN A 9 -5.40 8.83 6.40
CA ASN A 9 -6.57 9.55 6.90
C ASN A 9 -6.22 10.09 8.28
N LYS A 10 -6.71 11.27 8.63
CA LYS A 10 -6.36 11.93 9.89
C LYS A 10 -6.77 11.16 11.15
N ASN A 11 -7.77 10.29 11.04
CA ASN A 11 -8.26 9.50 12.18
C ASN A 11 -7.73 8.07 12.18
N CYS A 12 -6.66 7.80 11.45
CA CYS A 12 -6.12 6.47 11.28
C CYS A 12 -4.94 6.23 12.24
N SER A 13 -5.18 5.45 13.29
CA SER A 13 -4.13 5.11 14.26
C SER A 13 -3.05 4.24 13.63
N TYR A 14 -3.43 3.35 12.72
CA TYR A 14 -2.47 2.48 12.04
C TYR A 14 -1.55 3.29 11.11
N CYS A 15 -2.07 4.34 10.48
CA CYS A 15 -1.26 5.26 9.70
C CYS A 15 -0.14 5.88 10.55
N LYS A 16 -0.49 6.24 11.78
CA LYS A 16 0.47 6.79 12.74
C LYS A 16 1.57 5.78 13.07
N GLN A 17 1.20 4.54 13.33
CA GLN A 17 2.15 3.47 13.64
C GLN A 17 3.12 3.24 12.47
N ILE A 18 2.62 3.26 11.25
CA ILE A 18 3.45 3.08 10.06
C ILE A 18 4.45 4.24 9.92
N LYS A 19 3.99 5.48 10.10
CA LYS A 19 4.87 6.63 10.02
C LYS A 19 5.95 6.60 11.09
N GLU A 20 5.60 6.19 12.31
CA GLU A 20 6.57 6.04 13.39
C GLU A 20 7.63 4.99 13.04
N GLU A 21 7.21 3.86 12.45
CA GLU A 21 8.14 2.82 12.06
C GLU A 21 9.05 3.27 10.92
N PHE A 22 8.53 4.06 9.97
CA PHE A 22 9.35 4.65 8.92
C PHE A 22 10.42 5.55 9.51
N ASP A 23 10.06 6.37 10.50
CA ASP A 23 11.01 7.26 11.16
C ASP A 23 12.09 6.47 11.91
N LYS A 24 11.70 5.42 12.62
CA LYS A 24 12.65 4.56 13.33
C LYS A 24 13.62 3.87 12.39
N SER A 25 13.13 3.46 11.23
CA SER A 25 13.92 2.74 10.24
C SER A 25 14.65 3.68 9.29
N LYS A 26 14.53 4.98 9.48
CA LYS A 26 15.13 6.03 8.64
C LYS A 26 14.70 5.91 7.18
N VAL A 27 13.44 5.56 6.96
CA VAL A 27 12.84 5.47 5.63
C VAL A 27 12.14 6.79 5.35
N GLU A 28 12.55 7.47 4.29
CA GLU A 28 11.94 8.72 3.88
C GLU A 28 10.64 8.46 3.13
N PHE A 29 9.63 9.27 3.40
CA PHE A 29 8.33 9.14 2.76
C PHE A 29 7.65 10.50 2.63
N GLU A 30 6.68 10.58 1.72
CA GLU A 30 5.80 11.72 1.58
C GLU A 30 4.39 11.31 1.99
N GLU A 31 3.83 12.03 2.95
CA GLU A 31 2.47 11.77 3.39
C GLU A 31 1.47 12.53 2.52
N LYS A 32 0.45 11.81 2.04
CA LYS A 32 -0.63 12.39 1.26
C LYS A 32 -1.96 12.06 1.93
N SER A 33 -2.60 13.09 2.50
CA SER A 33 -3.93 12.93 3.07
C SER A 33 -4.94 12.62 1.97
N VAL A 34 -5.75 11.59 2.15
CA VAL A 34 -6.79 11.25 1.18
C VAL A 34 -7.79 12.39 0.98
N GLU A 35 -7.94 13.26 1.96
CA GLU A 35 -8.82 14.41 1.86
C GLU A 35 -8.29 15.46 0.89
N ASN A 36 -6.97 15.63 0.84
CA ASN A 36 -6.31 16.61 -0.02
C ASN A 36 -5.92 16.05 -1.38
N PHE A 37 -5.83 14.73 -1.51
CA PHE A 37 -5.41 14.03 -2.72
C PHE A 37 -6.49 13.04 -3.18
N LYS A 38 -7.73 13.53 -3.25
CA LYS A 38 -8.91 12.69 -3.56
C LYS A 38 -8.80 12.00 -4.91
N ASP A 39 -8.36 12.72 -5.93
CA ASP A 39 -8.28 12.18 -7.28
C ASP A 39 -7.19 11.10 -7.37
N ASP A 40 -6.03 11.35 -6.78
CA ASP A 40 -4.94 10.38 -6.75
C ASP A 40 -5.37 9.12 -5.99
N TYR A 41 -6.02 9.31 -4.85
CA TYR A 41 -6.48 8.19 -4.05
C TYR A 41 -7.57 7.38 -4.78
N GLN A 42 -8.48 8.06 -5.49
CA GLN A 42 -9.53 7.39 -6.25
C GLN A 42 -8.93 6.50 -7.35
N GLN A 43 -7.85 6.95 -7.98
CA GLN A 43 -7.15 6.13 -8.97
C GLN A 43 -6.57 4.86 -8.32
N ILE A 44 -6.01 4.99 -7.12
CA ILE A 44 -5.50 3.84 -6.38
C ILE A 44 -6.62 2.86 -6.06
N VAL A 45 -7.76 3.36 -5.59
CA VAL A 45 -8.93 2.53 -5.30
C VAL A 45 -9.43 1.82 -6.55
N ASN A 46 -9.44 2.53 -7.68
CA ASN A 46 -9.85 1.94 -8.97
C ASN A 46 -8.90 0.82 -9.41
N LEU A 47 -7.60 0.97 -9.16
CA LEU A 47 -6.60 -0.04 -9.53
C LEU A 47 -6.61 -1.23 -8.58
N THR A 48 -6.60 -0.98 -7.29
CA THR A 48 -6.49 -2.04 -6.28
C THR A 48 -7.84 -2.67 -5.94
N GLY A 49 -8.92 -1.91 -6.09
CA GLY A 49 -10.24 -2.34 -5.67
C GLY A 49 -10.47 -2.25 -4.17
N LEU A 50 -9.57 -1.63 -3.43
CA LEU A 50 -9.62 -1.57 -1.96
C LEU A 50 -9.47 -0.13 -1.46
N PRO A 51 -10.51 0.45 -0.84
CA PRO A 51 -10.46 1.81 -0.29
C PRO A 51 -9.91 1.79 1.15
N THR A 52 -8.69 1.33 1.32
CA THR A 52 -8.07 1.18 2.63
C THR A 52 -6.93 2.18 2.84
N VAL A 53 -6.67 2.52 4.08
CA VAL A 53 -5.52 3.33 4.49
C VAL A 53 -4.81 2.62 5.64
N PRO A 54 -3.51 2.75 5.78
CA PRO A 54 -2.59 3.49 4.91
C PRO A 54 -2.20 2.66 3.68
N THR A 55 -2.34 3.23 2.50
CA THR A 55 -1.87 2.59 1.26
C THR A 55 -0.56 3.25 0.85
N ILE A 56 0.41 2.43 0.53
CA ILE A 56 1.75 2.85 0.16
C ILE A 56 1.90 2.74 -1.35
N LYS A 57 2.46 3.78 -1.95
CA LYS A 57 2.84 3.76 -3.36
C LYS A 57 4.35 3.90 -3.46
N TYR A 58 4.99 2.92 -4.10
CA TYR A 58 6.44 2.94 -4.28
C TYR A 58 6.78 2.26 -5.60
N GLU A 59 7.51 2.98 -6.46
CA GLU A 59 7.96 2.46 -7.73
C GLU A 59 6.83 1.91 -8.61
N GLY A 60 5.68 2.58 -8.58
CA GLY A 60 4.53 2.16 -9.35
C GLY A 60 3.76 0.99 -8.75
N GLU A 61 4.24 0.42 -7.64
CA GLU A 61 3.54 -0.63 -6.91
C GLU A 61 2.72 -0.04 -5.77
N TYR A 62 1.64 -0.73 -5.43
CA TYR A 62 0.78 -0.36 -4.31
C TYR A 62 0.82 -1.44 -3.24
N PHE A 63 0.97 -1.02 -1.99
CA PHE A 63 0.99 -1.92 -0.84
C PHE A 63 -0.20 -1.58 0.05
N VAL A 64 -1.14 -2.49 0.12
CA VAL A 64 -2.44 -2.28 0.78
C VAL A 64 -2.46 -3.11 2.07
N PRO A 65 -2.89 -2.52 3.19
CA PRO A 65 -2.93 -3.26 4.46
C PRO A 65 -3.89 -4.44 4.38
N GLY A 66 -3.48 -5.56 4.93
CA GLY A 66 -4.24 -6.80 4.91
C GLY A 66 -4.03 -7.63 3.66
N ARG A 67 -3.89 -6.98 2.51
CA ARG A 67 -3.62 -7.65 1.25
C ARG A 67 -2.13 -7.95 1.08
N ASP A 68 -1.28 -6.94 1.34
CA ASP A 68 0.15 -7.01 1.04
C ASP A 68 1.01 -7.04 2.29
N TYR A 69 0.56 -6.46 3.39
CA TYR A 69 1.30 -6.47 4.64
C TYR A 69 0.33 -6.45 5.82
N GLY A 70 0.79 -6.97 6.96
CA GLY A 70 -0.01 -7.02 8.17
C GLY A 70 0.54 -6.20 9.33
N THR A 71 1.85 -5.91 9.31
CA THR A 71 2.51 -5.14 10.37
C THR A 71 3.41 -4.09 9.77
N PRO A 72 3.71 -3.00 10.51
CA PRO A 72 4.67 -2.00 10.04
C PRO A 72 6.04 -2.58 9.73
N GLN A 73 6.51 -3.52 10.52
CA GLN A 73 7.81 -4.16 10.33
C GLN A 73 7.83 -4.98 9.04
N GLN A 74 6.74 -5.67 8.76
CA GLN A 74 6.59 -6.44 7.52
C GLN A 74 6.63 -5.51 6.31
N LEU A 75 5.95 -4.37 6.39
CA LEU A 75 5.96 -3.38 5.33
C LEU A 75 7.37 -2.87 5.06
N ILE A 76 8.12 -2.51 6.11
CA ILE A 76 9.50 -2.04 5.96
C ILE A 76 10.35 -3.09 5.28
N SER A 77 10.23 -4.34 5.69
CA SER A 77 10.98 -5.45 5.08
C SER A 77 10.68 -5.59 3.60
N ILE A 78 9.41 -5.50 3.22
CA ILE A 78 8.99 -5.58 1.82
C ILE A 78 9.59 -4.44 1.00
N LEU A 79 9.52 -3.22 1.52
CA LEU A 79 10.03 -2.05 0.80
C LEU A 79 11.55 -2.10 0.62
N GLN A 80 12.27 -2.63 1.61
CA GLN A 80 13.73 -2.74 1.54
C GLN A 80 14.19 -3.80 0.55
N THR A 81 13.38 -4.81 0.30
CA THR A 81 13.71 -5.90 -0.62
C THR A 81 13.01 -5.79 -1.96
N PHE A 82 12.17 -4.77 -2.15
CA PHE A 82 11.35 -4.60 -3.34
C PHE A 82 12.21 -4.34 -4.58
N LYS A 83 11.89 -5.04 -5.67
CA LYS A 83 12.51 -4.83 -6.98
C LYS A 83 11.43 -4.42 -7.98
N ILE A 84 11.74 -3.40 -8.78
CA ILE A 84 10.81 -2.89 -9.78
C ILE A 84 10.55 -3.96 -10.83
N SER A 85 9.27 -4.17 -11.15
CA SER A 85 8.88 -5.01 -12.27
C SER A 85 9.09 -4.26 -13.58
N GLU A 86 9.60 -4.95 -14.59
CA GLU A 86 9.82 -4.38 -15.91
C GLU A 86 8.52 -4.29 -16.73
N TYR A 87 7.43 -4.88 -16.25
CA TYR A 87 6.19 -4.99 -17.01
C TYR A 87 5.12 -4.04 -16.48
N ASP A 88 5.24 -2.75 -16.85
CA ASP A 88 4.28 -1.73 -16.40
C ASP A 88 2.87 -1.97 -16.94
N ASP A 89 2.76 -2.52 -18.16
CA ASP A 89 1.46 -2.72 -18.82
C ASP A 89 0.58 -3.75 -18.12
N SER A 90 1.15 -4.64 -17.34
CA SER A 90 0.41 -5.68 -16.62
C SER A 90 0.04 -5.29 -15.20
N ARG A 91 0.39 -4.08 -14.75
CA ARG A 91 0.12 -3.60 -13.37
C ARG A 91 -1.34 -3.71 -12.99
N ARG A 92 -2.23 -3.25 -13.86
CA ARG A 92 -3.65 -3.25 -13.59
C ARG A 92 -4.16 -4.68 -13.37
N VAL A 93 -3.74 -5.59 -14.22
CA VAL A 93 -4.12 -7.01 -14.11
C VAL A 93 -3.53 -7.60 -12.83
N LEU A 94 -2.26 -7.33 -12.56
CA LEU A 94 -1.59 -7.82 -11.36
C LEU A 94 -2.29 -7.33 -10.09
N GLU A 95 -2.66 -6.05 -10.02
CA GLU A 95 -3.34 -5.51 -8.87
C GLU A 95 -4.70 -6.16 -8.65
N ARG A 96 -5.44 -6.43 -9.74
CA ARG A 96 -6.73 -7.13 -9.65
C ARG A 96 -6.56 -8.57 -9.17
N ILE A 97 -5.53 -9.25 -9.63
CA ILE A 97 -5.23 -10.62 -9.20
C ILE A 97 -4.89 -10.66 -7.72
N LYS A 98 -4.06 -9.73 -7.25
CA LYS A 98 -3.71 -9.63 -5.82
C LYS A 98 -4.96 -9.45 -4.95
N THR A 99 -5.85 -8.56 -5.36
CA THR A 99 -7.08 -8.29 -4.63
C THR A 99 -8.02 -9.48 -4.65
N LEU A 100 -8.16 -10.14 -5.80
CA LEU A 100 -8.97 -11.34 -5.92
C LEU A 100 -8.44 -12.45 -5.01
N ASN A 101 -7.14 -12.69 -5.01
CA ASN A 101 -6.53 -13.67 -4.12
C ASN A 101 -6.76 -13.34 -2.65
N PHE A 102 -6.67 -12.06 -2.29
CA PHE A 102 -6.95 -11.61 -0.93
C PHE A 102 -8.39 -11.94 -0.52
N HIS A 103 -9.36 -11.65 -1.39
CA HIS A 103 -10.78 -11.94 -1.10
C HIS A 103 -11.03 -13.44 -0.98
N ILE A 104 -10.44 -14.24 -1.85
CA ILE A 104 -10.57 -15.70 -1.82
C ILE A 104 -9.99 -16.24 -0.51
N ASN A 105 -8.78 -15.83 -0.16
CA ASN A 105 -8.12 -16.29 1.06
C ASN A 105 -8.87 -15.86 2.32
N THR A 106 -9.46 -14.67 2.32
CA THR A 106 -10.25 -14.20 3.44
C THR A 106 -11.55 -15.00 3.58
N ALA A 107 -12.17 -15.38 2.45
CA ALA A 107 -13.40 -16.15 2.45
C ALA A 107 -13.19 -17.62 2.85
N PHE A 108 -12.10 -18.24 2.40
CA PHE A 108 -11.87 -19.67 2.58
C PHE A 108 -10.73 -20.01 3.56
N GLY A 109 -9.80 -19.14 3.76
CA GLY A 109 -8.63 -19.38 4.61
C GLY A 109 -8.93 -19.48 6.09
N ARG A 110 -10.16 -19.22 6.50
CA ARG A 110 -10.61 -19.33 7.88
C ARG A 110 -11.36 -20.63 8.18
N LEU A 111 -11.46 -21.47 7.21
CA LEU A 111 -12.14 -22.75 7.35
C LEU A 111 -11.27 -23.83 8.00
#